data_4054da052a038d01bca8929502631a21
#
_entry.id   4054da052a038d01bca8929502631a21
#
_cell.length_a   1.000
_cell.length_b   1.000
_cell.length_c   1.000
_cell.angle_alpha   90.00
_cell.angle_beta   90.00
_cell.angle_gamma   90.00
#
_symmetry.space_group_name_H-M   'P 1'
#
loop_
_entity.id
_entity.type
_entity.pdbx_description
1 polymer ?
#
loop_
_entity_poly.entity_id
_entity_poly.type
_entity_poly.pdbx_seq_one_letter_code
_entity_poly.pdbx_strand_id
1 'polypeptide(L)'
;MKRDLKKESIRIGTLVNASTAPRYIAQILEHGFESFSVTFWQTLAGADLKKLAAEINEVLGDSGVIISSLGIYGNPLEGEPKDRETVAGWRALIDHAGLFGTDIVCGFAGRIRGKPIDESMKAFKKVFGELGRRAADKGVRLAFENCDMGGTWAAGDWNIAHHPIAWEMMFNALPLDNLGLEWEPCHQMVKLIDPIPQLRKWVKKIFHLHGKDCTIHWDVIREHGIHGPKPFAFHRTPGFGDSNWTDIISELRWGGFKGSIDIEGWHDPVYREDLEMTGQVHSLNYLKECRGGSYAPNPKT
;
A
#
# COMPACT_ATOMS: atom_id res chain seq x y z
N MET A 1 -1.82 13.04 -28.08
CA MET A 1 -1.93 14.13 -27.08
C MET A 1 -1.16 13.68 -25.85
N LYS A 2 -0.05 14.34 -25.45
CA LYS A 2 0.67 13.99 -24.21
C LYS A 2 -0.29 14.24 -23.03
N ARG A 3 -0.50 13.19 -22.20
CA ARG A 3 -1.34 13.27 -21.00
C ARG A 3 -0.71 14.24 -20.00
N ASP A 4 -1.48 15.21 -19.51
CA ASP A 4 -1.04 16.11 -18.44
C ASP A 4 -1.29 15.42 -17.08
N LEU A 5 -0.41 14.51 -16.70
CA LEU A 5 -0.50 13.75 -15.45
C LEU A 5 -0.45 14.64 -14.20
N LYS A 6 -0.01 15.90 -14.33
CA LYS A 6 0.04 16.85 -13.19
C LYS A 6 -1.35 17.26 -12.69
N LYS A 7 -2.38 17.08 -13.52
CA LYS A 7 -3.77 17.41 -13.18
C LYS A 7 -4.57 16.25 -12.62
N GLU A 8 -4.03 15.01 -12.71
CA GLU A 8 -4.68 13.85 -12.12
C GLU A 8 -4.52 13.88 -10.60
N SER A 9 -5.65 13.94 -9.88
CA SER A 9 -5.64 13.96 -8.41
C SER A 9 -5.37 12.61 -7.79
N ILE A 10 -5.73 11.52 -8.48
CA ILE A 10 -5.47 10.13 -8.08
C ILE A 10 -4.78 9.44 -9.26
N ARG A 11 -3.56 8.97 -9.05
CA ARG A 11 -2.78 8.24 -10.05
C ARG A 11 -3.02 6.75 -9.92
N ILE A 12 -2.95 6.03 -11.04
CA ILE A 12 -3.06 4.58 -11.07
C ILE A 12 -1.72 4.01 -11.52
N GLY A 13 -1.10 3.24 -10.64
CA GLY A 13 0.22 2.67 -10.83
C GLY A 13 0.29 1.18 -10.48
N THR A 14 1.50 0.72 -10.18
CA THR A 14 1.74 -0.66 -9.73
C THR A 14 2.95 -0.75 -8.80
N LEU A 15 3.01 -1.84 -8.02
CA LEU A 15 4.16 -2.16 -7.18
C LEU A 15 5.28 -2.72 -8.03
N VAL A 16 6.52 -2.38 -7.67
CA VAL A 16 7.73 -2.92 -8.29
C VAL A 16 8.74 -3.32 -7.23
N ASN A 17 9.34 -4.49 -7.40
CA ASN A 17 10.39 -4.94 -6.49
C ASN A 17 11.67 -4.12 -6.69
N ALA A 18 12.22 -3.58 -5.62
CA ALA A 18 13.40 -2.71 -5.66
C ALA A 18 14.61 -3.35 -6.35
N SER A 19 14.79 -4.67 -6.21
CA SER A 19 15.94 -5.38 -6.80
C SER A 19 15.95 -5.40 -8.33
N THR A 20 14.78 -5.18 -8.95
CA THR A 20 14.62 -5.21 -10.42
C THR A 20 14.01 -3.93 -10.97
N ALA A 21 13.66 -2.97 -10.11
CA ALA A 21 12.83 -1.82 -10.44
C ALA A 21 13.26 -1.06 -11.71
N PRO A 22 14.53 -0.64 -11.92
CA PRO A 22 14.89 0.12 -13.10
C PRO A 22 14.58 -0.64 -14.40
N ARG A 23 14.98 -1.91 -14.47
CA ARG A 23 14.76 -2.74 -15.64
C ARG A 23 13.28 -3.07 -15.86
N TYR A 24 12.56 -3.35 -14.76
CA TYR A 24 11.14 -3.71 -14.84
C TYR A 24 10.29 -2.52 -15.25
N ILE A 25 10.52 -1.35 -14.66
CA ILE A 25 9.85 -0.10 -15.03
C ILE A 25 10.07 0.21 -16.52
N ALA A 26 11.31 0.10 -17.02
CA ALA A 26 11.62 0.33 -18.43
C ALA A 26 10.76 -0.52 -19.37
N GLN A 27 10.48 -1.78 -18.99
CA GLN A 27 9.67 -2.71 -19.80
C GLN A 27 8.16 -2.39 -19.77
N ILE A 28 7.65 -1.91 -18.63
CA ILE A 28 6.20 -1.72 -18.45
C ILE A 28 5.73 -0.26 -18.57
N LEU A 29 6.65 0.68 -18.74
CA LEU A 29 6.34 2.12 -18.82
C LEU A 29 5.36 2.42 -19.98
N GLU A 30 5.46 1.71 -21.08
CA GLU A 30 4.59 1.87 -22.26
C GLU A 30 3.11 1.49 -22.00
N HIS A 31 2.83 0.64 -21.00
CA HIS A 31 1.45 0.29 -20.64
C HIS A 31 0.67 1.46 -20.04
N GLY A 32 1.38 2.53 -19.64
CA GLY A 32 0.76 3.77 -19.19
C GLY A 32 0.40 3.80 -17.72
N PHE A 33 1.12 3.07 -16.86
CA PHE A 33 1.11 3.30 -15.42
C PHE A 33 1.54 4.74 -15.11
N GLU A 34 0.92 5.34 -14.09
CA GLU A 34 1.10 6.75 -13.75
C GLU A 34 1.95 6.95 -12.49
N SER A 35 2.20 5.85 -11.76
CA SER A 35 3.09 5.80 -10.59
C SER A 35 3.66 4.41 -10.39
N PHE A 36 4.74 4.34 -9.59
CA PHE A 36 5.31 3.08 -9.12
C PHE A 36 5.61 3.17 -7.62
N SER A 37 5.16 2.16 -6.85
CA SER A 37 5.61 1.95 -5.46
C SER A 37 6.79 0.98 -5.47
N VAL A 38 7.95 1.42 -4.96
CA VAL A 38 9.17 0.60 -4.93
C VAL A 38 9.26 -0.14 -3.62
N THR A 39 9.22 -1.48 -3.65
CA THR A 39 9.05 -2.32 -2.48
C THR A 39 10.27 -3.18 -2.15
N PHE A 40 10.57 -3.27 -0.86
CA PHE A 40 11.60 -4.13 -0.26
C PHE A 40 10.94 -5.15 0.66
N TRP A 41 11.37 -6.42 0.57
CA TRP A 41 10.88 -7.44 1.48
C TRP A 41 11.78 -7.55 2.70
N GLN A 42 11.23 -7.22 3.88
CA GLN A 42 11.83 -7.24 5.22
C GLN A 42 13.07 -6.36 5.42
N THR A 43 14.02 -6.36 4.50
CA THR A 43 15.27 -5.60 4.60
C THR A 43 15.63 -4.96 3.27
N LEU A 44 16.57 -4.02 3.27
CA LEU A 44 17.07 -3.43 2.03
C LEU A 44 18.00 -4.38 1.23
N ALA A 45 18.36 -5.53 1.78
CA ALA A 45 19.25 -6.51 1.16
C ALA A 45 20.55 -5.92 0.59
N GLY A 46 21.09 -4.88 1.24
CA GLY A 46 22.33 -4.21 0.81
C GLY A 46 22.16 -3.24 -0.37
N ALA A 47 20.95 -2.87 -0.76
CA ALA A 47 20.71 -1.95 -1.87
C ALA A 47 21.35 -0.58 -1.63
N ASP A 48 22.04 -0.05 -2.63
CA ASP A 48 22.50 1.33 -2.70
C ASP A 48 21.32 2.21 -3.17
N LEU A 49 20.66 2.89 -2.21
CA LEU A 49 19.50 3.70 -2.49
C LEU A 49 19.78 4.92 -3.38
N LYS A 50 21.01 5.47 -3.34
CA LYS A 50 21.39 6.58 -4.21
C LYS A 50 21.51 6.14 -5.66
N LYS A 51 22.17 5.01 -5.89
CA LYS A 51 22.30 4.39 -7.20
C LYS A 51 20.93 3.99 -7.74
N LEU A 52 20.12 3.30 -6.93
CA LEU A 52 18.78 2.86 -7.33
C LEU A 52 17.88 4.06 -7.72
N ALA A 53 17.92 5.14 -6.94
CA ALA A 53 17.17 6.35 -7.27
C ALA A 53 17.62 6.98 -8.58
N ALA A 54 18.93 7.06 -8.83
CA ALA A 54 19.47 7.62 -10.06
C ALA A 54 19.05 6.78 -11.29
N GLU A 55 19.15 5.46 -11.22
CA GLU A 55 18.73 4.55 -12.30
C GLU A 55 17.23 4.61 -12.59
N ILE A 56 16.39 4.68 -11.53
CA ILE A 56 14.92 4.84 -11.71
C ILE A 56 14.60 6.20 -12.34
N ASN A 57 15.20 7.28 -11.86
CA ASN A 57 14.97 8.62 -12.40
C ASN A 57 15.41 8.73 -13.87
N GLU A 58 16.50 8.08 -14.25
CA GLU A 58 16.93 7.99 -15.65
C GLU A 58 15.88 7.31 -16.53
N VAL A 59 15.33 6.16 -16.07
CA VAL A 59 14.29 5.42 -16.79
C VAL A 59 12.99 6.23 -16.90
N LEU A 60 12.59 6.91 -15.84
CA LEU A 60 11.36 7.72 -15.83
C LEU A 60 11.49 8.97 -16.72
N GLY A 61 12.66 9.61 -16.75
CA GLY A 61 12.94 10.79 -17.58
C GLY A 61 11.81 11.82 -17.52
N ASP A 62 11.39 12.32 -18.67
CA ASP A 62 10.31 13.31 -18.81
C ASP A 62 8.90 12.69 -18.96
N SER A 63 8.69 11.42 -18.59
CA SER A 63 7.40 10.72 -18.74
C SER A 63 6.26 11.34 -17.93
N GLY A 64 6.58 12.06 -16.85
CA GLY A 64 5.61 12.56 -15.88
C GLY A 64 5.10 11.50 -14.89
N VAL A 65 5.58 10.26 -15.00
CA VAL A 65 5.34 9.17 -14.03
C VAL A 65 6.16 9.44 -12.77
N ILE A 66 5.63 9.07 -11.60
CA ILE A 66 6.27 9.33 -10.31
C ILE A 66 6.57 8.03 -9.55
N ILE A 67 7.49 8.09 -8.60
CA ILE A 67 7.54 7.13 -7.51
C ILE A 67 6.57 7.62 -6.43
N SER A 68 5.54 6.82 -6.16
CA SER A 68 4.46 7.14 -5.21
C SER A 68 4.87 6.90 -3.76
N SER A 69 5.62 5.84 -3.52
CA SER A 69 6.09 5.44 -2.19
C SER A 69 7.31 4.54 -2.26
N LEU A 70 8.00 4.41 -1.12
CA LEU A 70 9.01 3.39 -0.88
C LEU A 70 8.49 2.48 0.24
N GLY A 71 8.47 1.16 0.03
CA GLY A 71 7.91 0.21 0.98
C GLY A 71 8.95 -0.74 1.58
N ILE A 72 8.83 -1.06 2.89
CA ILE A 72 9.60 -2.11 3.56
C ILE A 72 8.70 -2.95 4.48
N TYR A 73 8.55 -4.23 4.16
CA TYR A 73 7.53 -5.11 4.76
C TYR A 73 8.16 -6.17 5.65
N GLY A 74 8.63 -5.76 6.81
CA GLY A 74 9.17 -6.60 7.87
C GLY A 74 8.58 -6.26 9.23
N ASN A 75 8.89 -7.06 10.25
CA ASN A 75 8.48 -6.77 11.63
C ASN A 75 9.59 -5.97 12.35
N PRO A 76 9.37 -4.70 12.74
CA PRO A 76 10.41 -3.89 13.39
C PRO A 76 10.38 -3.92 14.92
N LEU A 77 9.52 -4.71 15.60
CA LEU A 77 9.20 -4.45 17.01
C LEU A 77 9.99 -5.24 18.04
N GLU A 78 10.44 -6.47 17.78
CA GLU A 78 11.01 -7.31 18.85
C GLU A 78 12.54 -7.28 18.97
N GLY A 79 13.23 -6.73 17.97
CA GLY A 79 14.67 -6.57 18.01
C GLY A 79 15.47 -7.83 17.68
N GLU A 80 14.87 -8.83 17.04
CA GLU A 80 15.59 -9.90 16.40
C GLU A 80 16.53 -9.34 15.32
N PRO A 81 17.57 -10.08 14.87
CA PRO A 81 18.51 -9.55 13.86
C PRO A 81 17.80 -8.95 12.65
N LYS A 82 16.83 -9.64 12.09
CA LYS A 82 16.06 -9.17 10.94
C LYS A 82 15.15 -7.98 11.26
N ASP A 83 14.59 -7.92 12.47
CA ASP A 83 13.78 -6.78 12.92
C ASP A 83 14.65 -5.51 13.01
N ARG A 84 15.89 -5.62 13.50
CA ARG A 84 16.84 -4.50 13.50
C ARG A 84 17.21 -4.02 12.10
N GLU A 85 17.37 -4.96 11.15
CA GLU A 85 17.57 -4.62 9.74
C GLU A 85 16.34 -3.94 9.14
N THR A 86 15.13 -4.38 9.50
CA THR A 86 13.88 -3.72 9.10
C THR A 86 13.84 -2.27 9.62
N VAL A 87 14.17 -2.04 10.90
CA VAL A 87 14.24 -0.68 11.48
C VAL A 87 15.31 0.17 10.78
N ALA A 88 16.47 -0.41 10.48
CA ALA A 88 17.52 0.28 9.73
C ALA A 88 17.04 0.63 8.31
N GLY A 89 16.29 -0.27 7.67
CA GLY A 89 15.65 -0.03 6.39
C GLY A 89 14.64 1.12 6.43
N TRP A 90 13.75 1.16 7.41
CA TRP A 90 12.84 2.30 7.61
C TRP A 90 13.62 3.63 7.71
N ARG A 91 14.68 3.69 8.54
CA ARG A 91 15.52 4.90 8.67
C ARG A 91 16.13 5.30 7.33
N ALA A 92 16.71 4.34 6.62
CA ALA A 92 17.36 4.60 5.34
C ALA A 92 16.37 5.08 4.27
N LEU A 93 15.18 4.47 4.18
CA LEU A 93 14.14 4.91 3.24
C LEU A 93 13.63 6.31 3.57
N ILE A 94 13.41 6.63 4.86
CA ILE A 94 13.06 7.98 5.31
C ILE A 94 14.13 9.00 4.88
N ASP A 95 15.41 8.65 5.05
CA ASP A 95 16.52 9.56 4.73
C ASP A 95 16.69 9.81 3.23
N HIS A 96 16.26 8.87 2.39
CA HIS A 96 16.50 8.90 0.95
C HIS A 96 15.22 9.08 0.12
N ALA A 97 14.02 9.16 0.73
CA ALA A 97 12.76 9.29 0.02
C ALA A 97 12.75 10.42 -1.02
N GLY A 98 13.32 11.59 -0.66
CA GLY A 98 13.44 12.73 -1.56
C GLY A 98 14.26 12.47 -2.83
N LEU A 99 15.20 11.52 -2.82
CA LEU A 99 15.97 11.15 -4.02
C LEU A 99 15.09 10.46 -5.08
N PHE A 100 14.03 9.79 -4.64
CA PHE A 100 13.03 9.15 -5.50
C PHE A 100 11.88 10.09 -5.86
N GLY A 101 11.87 11.32 -5.33
CA GLY A 101 10.79 12.29 -5.56
C GLY A 101 9.49 11.96 -4.81
N THR A 102 9.54 11.12 -3.78
CA THR A 102 8.39 10.80 -2.91
C THR A 102 8.59 11.30 -1.48
N ASP A 103 7.46 11.53 -0.80
CA ASP A 103 7.42 11.87 0.62
C ASP A 103 6.72 10.78 1.46
N ILE A 104 6.50 9.57 0.89
CA ILE A 104 5.80 8.47 1.55
C ILE A 104 6.71 7.26 1.69
N VAL A 105 6.82 6.76 2.93
CA VAL A 105 7.47 5.49 3.24
C VAL A 105 6.44 4.57 3.89
N CYS A 106 6.27 3.37 3.32
CA CYS A 106 5.25 2.40 3.68
C CYS A 106 5.85 1.15 4.34
N GLY A 107 5.01 0.37 5.00
CA GLY A 107 5.39 -0.95 5.51
C GLY A 107 4.55 -1.43 6.69
N PHE A 108 4.97 -2.52 7.29
CA PHE A 108 4.26 -3.07 8.45
C PHE A 108 4.58 -2.30 9.74
N ALA A 109 3.55 -2.12 10.56
CA ALA A 109 3.71 -1.57 11.91
C ALA A 109 4.44 -2.51 12.87
N GLY A 110 4.59 -3.78 12.48
CA GLY A 110 5.17 -4.83 13.29
C GLY A 110 4.22 -5.39 14.34
N ARG A 111 4.66 -6.43 15.04
CA ARG A 111 3.91 -7.10 16.11
C ARG A 111 4.85 -7.80 17.07
N ILE A 112 4.53 -7.85 18.35
CA ILE A 112 5.13 -8.83 19.27
C ILE A 112 4.58 -10.20 18.90
N ARG A 113 5.45 -11.09 18.45
CA ARG A 113 5.07 -12.39 17.85
C ARG A 113 4.25 -13.24 18.80
N GLY A 114 3.20 -13.86 18.27
CA GLY A 114 2.29 -14.71 19.02
C GLY A 114 1.41 -14.01 20.04
N LYS A 115 1.46 -12.68 20.16
CA LYS A 115 0.72 -11.92 21.17
C LYS A 115 -0.50 -11.20 20.60
N PRO A 116 -1.51 -10.87 21.42
CA PRO A 116 -2.58 -9.96 21.07
C PRO A 116 -2.05 -8.60 20.59
N ILE A 117 -2.84 -7.92 19.73
CA ILE A 117 -2.45 -6.64 19.13
C ILE A 117 -2.09 -5.59 20.20
N ASP A 118 -2.88 -5.48 21.25
CA ASP A 118 -2.72 -4.48 22.33
C ASP A 118 -1.39 -4.61 23.08
N GLU A 119 -0.86 -5.83 23.22
CA GLU A 119 0.45 -6.05 23.84
C GLU A 119 1.61 -5.44 23.01
N SER A 120 1.39 -5.17 21.74
CA SER A 120 2.40 -4.57 20.85
C SER A 120 2.49 -3.02 20.98
N MET A 121 1.50 -2.35 21.56
CA MET A 121 1.39 -0.89 21.56
C MET A 121 2.59 -0.20 22.18
N LYS A 122 3.17 -0.76 23.25
CA LYS A 122 4.37 -0.19 23.92
C LYS A 122 5.59 -0.22 22.99
N ALA A 123 5.79 -1.34 22.29
CA ALA A 123 6.89 -1.50 21.34
C ALA A 123 6.68 -0.62 20.11
N PHE A 124 5.46 -0.58 19.56
CA PHE A 124 5.07 0.31 18.48
C PHE A 124 5.38 1.77 18.82
N LYS A 125 4.92 2.26 19.98
CA LYS A 125 5.17 3.64 20.42
C LYS A 125 6.67 3.95 20.53
N LYS A 126 7.47 3.01 21.00
CA LYS A 126 8.93 3.17 21.10
C LYS A 126 9.58 3.29 19.73
N VAL A 127 9.32 2.36 18.83
CA VAL A 127 9.96 2.29 17.51
C VAL A 127 9.46 3.43 16.61
N PHE A 128 8.16 3.54 16.41
CA PHE A 128 7.60 4.54 15.49
C PHE A 128 7.52 5.96 16.09
N GLY A 129 7.69 6.10 17.39
CA GLY A 129 7.91 7.42 18.00
C GLY A 129 9.25 8.04 17.59
N GLU A 130 10.30 7.25 17.40
CA GLU A 130 11.58 7.71 16.85
C GLU A 130 11.48 7.90 15.33
N LEU A 131 11.01 6.88 14.60
CA LEU A 131 10.89 6.92 13.14
C LEU A 131 9.95 8.03 12.67
N GLY A 132 8.82 8.24 13.36
CA GLY A 132 7.86 9.29 13.02
C GLY A 132 8.42 10.70 13.18
N ARG A 133 9.20 10.97 14.27
CA ARG A 133 9.90 12.27 14.41
C ARG A 133 10.96 12.45 13.32
N ARG A 134 11.80 11.43 13.09
CA ARG A 134 12.79 11.47 12.00
C ARG A 134 12.15 11.75 10.64
N ALA A 135 11.01 11.15 10.36
CA ALA A 135 10.27 11.36 9.13
C ALA A 135 9.70 12.78 9.06
N ALA A 136 9.13 13.29 10.17
CA ALA A 136 8.62 14.66 10.24
C ALA A 136 9.70 15.71 9.95
N ASP A 137 10.91 15.53 10.52
CA ASP A 137 12.06 16.43 10.28
C ASP A 137 12.49 16.50 8.81
N LYS A 138 12.09 15.51 8.01
CA LYS A 138 12.39 15.41 6.57
C LYS A 138 11.17 15.66 5.66
N GLY A 139 10.02 15.99 6.25
CA GLY A 139 8.77 16.15 5.51
C GLY A 139 8.22 14.83 4.95
N VAL A 140 8.59 13.69 5.54
CA VAL A 140 8.16 12.34 5.12
C VAL A 140 6.99 11.87 5.98
N ARG A 141 6.04 11.22 5.32
CA ARG A 141 4.89 10.56 5.94
C ARG A 141 5.13 9.05 6.00
N LEU A 142 4.74 8.42 7.10
CA LEU A 142 4.82 6.96 7.26
C LEU A 142 3.43 6.37 7.13
N ALA A 143 3.29 5.35 6.29
CA ALA A 143 2.00 4.70 6.02
C ALA A 143 2.07 3.21 6.35
N PHE A 144 1.15 2.74 7.20
CA PHE A 144 1.09 1.35 7.63
C PHE A 144 0.12 0.56 6.77
N GLU A 145 0.62 -0.51 6.14
CA GLU A 145 -0.21 -1.41 5.36
C GLU A 145 -1.17 -2.18 6.26
N ASN A 146 -2.41 -2.37 5.80
CA ASN A 146 -3.43 -3.11 6.55
C ASN A 146 -3.46 -4.63 6.26
N CYS A 147 -2.39 -5.18 5.72
CA CYS A 147 -2.19 -6.62 5.57
C CYS A 147 -2.04 -7.31 6.93
N ASP A 148 -2.75 -8.41 7.12
CA ASP A 148 -2.70 -9.18 8.39
C ASP A 148 -1.61 -10.24 8.42
N MET A 149 -1.07 -10.63 7.28
CA MET A 149 -0.11 -11.71 7.15
C MET A 149 -0.54 -13.01 7.87
N GLY A 150 -1.85 -13.33 7.76
CA GLY A 150 -2.46 -14.48 8.46
C GLY A 150 -2.69 -14.28 9.95
N GLY A 151 -2.45 -13.07 10.48
CA GLY A 151 -2.67 -12.76 11.88
C GLY A 151 -4.14 -12.50 12.21
N THR A 152 -4.48 -12.76 13.47
CA THR A 152 -5.78 -12.42 14.09
C THR A 152 -5.59 -11.33 15.13
N TRP A 153 -6.69 -10.92 15.80
CA TRP A 153 -6.58 -10.03 16.97
C TRP A 153 -5.71 -10.65 18.08
N ALA A 154 -5.93 -11.94 18.37
CA ALA A 154 -5.32 -12.64 19.50
C ALA A 154 -3.87 -13.08 19.25
N ALA A 155 -3.49 -13.38 18.02
CA ALA A 155 -2.16 -13.88 17.67
C ALA A 155 -1.75 -13.53 16.24
N GLY A 156 -0.44 -13.41 16.01
CA GLY A 156 0.17 -13.16 14.71
C GLY A 156 1.61 -12.68 14.90
N ASP A 157 2.37 -12.61 13.81
CA ASP A 157 3.83 -12.42 13.90
C ASP A 157 4.34 -11.18 13.16
N TRP A 158 3.50 -10.51 12.37
CA TRP A 158 4.00 -9.53 11.41
C TRP A 158 3.51 -8.10 11.63
N ASN A 159 2.19 -7.92 11.84
CA ASN A 159 1.60 -6.61 11.71
C ASN A 159 0.39 -6.43 12.63
N ILE A 160 0.29 -5.28 13.29
CA ILE A 160 -0.87 -4.90 14.09
C ILE A 160 -1.87 -4.03 13.31
N ALA A 161 -1.45 -3.41 12.21
CA ALA A 161 -2.24 -2.40 11.50
C ALA A 161 -3.39 -2.98 10.64
N HIS A 162 -3.81 -4.21 10.89
CA HIS A 162 -4.78 -4.92 10.05
C HIS A 162 -6.24 -4.85 10.52
N HIS A 163 -6.53 -4.01 11.52
CA HIS A 163 -7.89 -3.88 12.07
C HIS A 163 -8.21 -2.43 12.44
N PRO A 164 -9.42 -1.91 12.13
CA PRO A 164 -9.77 -0.51 12.41
C PRO A 164 -9.63 -0.08 13.87
N ILE A 165 -9.92 -0.98 14.83
CA ILE A 165 -9.69 -0.70 16.26
C ILE A 165 -8.18 -0.57 16.54
N ALA A 166 -7.34 -1.38 15.90
CA ALA A 166 -5.89 -1.25 16.07
C ALA A 166 -5.37 0.09 15.52
N TRP A 167 -5.91 0.59 14.40
CA TRP A 167 -5.58 1.92 13.89
C TRP A 167 -5.88 3.01 14.92
N GLU A 168 -7.06 2.94 15.55
CA GLU A 168 -7.43 3.88 16.61
C GLU A 168 -6.46 3.82 17.80
N MET A 169 -6.09 2.61 18.24
CA MET A 169 -5.10 2.43 19.30
C MET A 169 -3.72 2.98 18.92
N MET A 170 -3.25 2.70 17.69
CA MET A 170 -1.97 3.16 17.19
C MET A 170 -1.89 4.70 17.14
N PHE A 171 -2.88 5.35 16.53
CA PHE A 171 -2.90 6.80 16.38
C PHE A 171 -3.18 7.53 17.70
N ASN A 172 -3.92 6.92 18.63
CA ASN A 172 -4.06 7.46 19.99
C ASN A 172 -2.77 7.31 20.81
N ALA A 173 -2.06 6.17 20.66
CA ALA A 173 -0.78 5.96 21.34
C ALA A 173 0.33 6.89 20.82
N LEU A 174 0.26 7.27 19.54
CA LEU A 174 1.25 8.11 18.87
C LEU A 174 0.56 9.12 17.93
N PRO A 175 0.06 10.26 18.49
CA PRO A 175 -0.73 11.23 17.74
C PRO A 175 0.17 12.15 16.90
N LEU A 176 0.84 11.59 15.89
CA LEU A 176 1.65 12.32 14.91
C LEU A 176 0.87 12.44 13.61
N ASP A 177 0.87 13.64 13.02
CA ASP A 177 0.13 13.92 11.78
C ASP A 177 0.71 13.21 10.57
N ASN A 178 2.00 12.92 10.59
CA ASN A 178 2.72 12.23 9.54
C ASN A 178 2.68 10.69 9.66
N LEU A 179 1.86 10.13 10.55
CA LEU A 179 1.54 8.70 10.58
C LEU A 179 0.15 8.46 9.99
N GLY A 180 0.03 7.47 9.12
CA GLY A 180 -1.20 7.11 8.45
C GLY A 180 -1.21 5.68 7.95
N LEU A 181 -2.04 5.41 6.95
CA LEU A 181 -2.28 4.09 6.40
C LEU A 181 -1.83 4.02 4.93
N GLU A 182 -1.25 2.90 4.58
CA GLU A 182 -1.25 2.34 3.25
C GLU A 182 -2.44 1.36 3.22
N TRP A 183 -3.52 1.81 2.60
CA TRP A 183 -4.81 1.14 2.75
C TRP A 183 -5.18 0.33 1.51
N GLU A 184 -5.86 -0.79 1.73
CA GLU A 184 -6.50 -1.58 0.68
C GLU A 184 -7.79 -2.22 1.16
N PRO A 185 -8.81 -2.40 0.30
CA PRO A 185 -10.09 -3.00 0.68
C PRO A 185 -9.96 -4.51 0.96
N CYS A 186 -9.08 -5.20 0.24
CA CYS A 186 -8.95 -6.66 0.27
C CYS A 186 -8.82 -7.21 1.69
N HIS A 187 -7.87 -6.71 2.49
CA HIS A 187 -7.63 -7.22 3.84
C HIS A 187 -8.74 -6.89 4.85
N GLN A 188 -9.64 -5.98 4.53
CA GLN A 188 -10.87 -5.80 5.30
C GLN A 188 -11.94 -6.82 4.87
N MET A 189 -12.10 -7.00 3.56
CA MET A 189 -13.10 -7.92 3.01
C MET A 189 -12.86 -9.37 3.41
N VAL A 190 -11.60 -9.84 3.44
CA VAL A 190 -11.27 -11.20 3.90
C VAL A 190 -11.64 -11.44 5.37
N LYS A 191 -11.84 -10.37 6.14
CA LYS A 191 -12.34 -10.40 7.52
C LYS A 191 -13.84 -10.06 7.62
N LEU A 192 -14.53 -9.95 6.48
CA LEU A 192 -15.93 -9.55 6.38
C LEU A 192 -16.21 -8.16 6.99
N ILE A 193 -15.20 -7.28 6.98
CA ILE A 193 -15.36 -5.88 7.36
C ILE A 193 -15.71 -5.09 6.08
N ASP A 194 -16.79 -4.31 6.12
CA ASP A 194 -17.16 -3.42 5.02
C ASP A 194 -16.09 -2.31 4.86
N PRO A 195 -15.40 -2.21 3.73
CA PRO A 195 -14.33 -1.23 3.53
C PRO A 195 -14.85 0.21 3.41
N ILE A 196 -16.05 0.45 2.89
CA ILE A 196 -16.55 1.81 2.60
C ILE A 196 -16.75 2.66 3.87
N PRO A 197 -17.42 2.18 4.94
CA PRO A 197 -17.51 2.94 6.19
C PRO A 197 -16.15 3.22 6.82
N GLN A 198 -15.20 2.29 6.71
CA GLN A 198 -13.85 2.48 7.23
C GLN A 198 -13.08 3.52 6.41
N LEU A 199 -13.19 3.47 5.08
CA LEU A 199 -12.61 4.47 4.20
C LEU A 199 -13.10 5.89 4.56
N ARG A 200 -14.41 6.09 4.72
CA ARG A 200 -14.97 7.38 5.14
C ARG A 200 -14.40 7.88 6.47
N LYS A 201 -14.29 6.99 7.46
CA LYS A 201 -13.74 7.34 8.79
C LYS A 201 -12.27 7.73 8.71
N TRP A 202 -11.49 7.02 7.90
CA TRP A 202 -10.03 7.07 7.95
C TRP A 202 -9.37 7.81 6.77
N VAL A 203 -10.12 8.30 5.80
CA VAL A 203 -9.58 8.91 4.56
C VAL A 203 -8.51 9.97 4.81
N LYS A 204 -8.60 10.74 5.90
CA LYS A 204 -7.60 11.76 6.26
C LYS A 204 -6.27 11.17 6.74
N LYS A 205 -6.27 9.90 7.14
CA LYS A 205 -5.08 9.14 7.55
C LYS A 205 -4.58 8.20 6.46
N ILE A 206 -5.23 8.12 5.31
CA ILE A 206 -4.78 7.32 4.18
C ILE A 206 -3.82 8.16 3.34
N PHE A 207 -2.58 7.70 3.22
CA PHE A 207 -1.52 8.39 2.46
C PHE A 207 -1.20 7.69 1.15
N HIS A 208 -1.37 6.38 1.11
CA HIS A 208 -1.14 5.53 -0.05
C HIS A 208 -2.18 4.41 -0.12
N LEU A 209 -2.41 3.83 -1.30
CA LEU A 209 -3.29 2.67 -1.45
C LEU A 209 -2.62 1.58 -2.30
N HIS A 210 -2.84 0.33 -1.87
CA HIS A 210 -2.69 -0.79 -2.79
C HIS A 210 -4.00 -1.06 -3.54
N GLY A 211 -3.88 -1.18 -4.85
CA GLY A 211 -4.93 -1.65 -5.72
C GLY A 211 -5.03 -3.16 -5.63
N LYS A 212 -5.73 -3.66 -4.63
CA LYS A 212 -5.94 -5.09 -4.36
C LYS A 212 -7.38 -5.35 -4.03
N ASP A 213 -7.98 -6.29 -4.71
CA ASP A 213 -9.39 -6.65 -4.62
C ASP A 213 -9.57 -7.99 -3.88
N CYS A 214 -10.81 -8.38 -3.66
CA CYS A 214 -11.15 -9.64 -3.01
C CYS A 214 -12.45 -10.20 -3.60
N THR A 215 -12.50 -11.51 -3.80
CA THR A 215 -13.75 -12.23 -4.05
C THR A 215 -14.17 -13.01 -2.81
N ILE A 216 -15.43 -12.86 -2.38
CA ILE A 216 -16.01 -13.58 -1.24
C ILE A 216 -16.98 -14.64 -1.73
N HIS A 217 -16.68 -15.89 -1.46
CA HIS A 217 -17.56 -17.03 -1.75
C HIS A 217 -18.59 -17.20 -0.61
N TRP A 218 -19.68 -16.49 -0.70
CA TRP A 218 -20.76 -16.50 0.29
C TRP A 218 -21.45 -17.87 0.41
N ASP A 219 -21.46 -18.66 -0.64
CA ASP A 219 -21.94 -20.04 -0.63
C ASP A 219 -21.08 -20.91 0.27
N VAL A 220 -19.75 -20.78 0.21
CA VAL A 220 -18.82 -21.49 1.10
C VAL A 220 -19.05 -21.10 2.57
N ILE A 221 -19.24 -19.81 2.84
CA ILE A 221 -19.54 -19.32 4.22
C ILE A 221 -20.85 -19.91 4.73
N ARG A 222 -21.89 -19.97 3.92
CA ARG A 222 -23.19 -20.52 4.32
C ARG A 222 -23.16 -22.02 4.55
N GLU A 223 -22.34 -22.76 3.80
CA GLU A 223 -22.24 -24.21 3.90
C GLU A 223 -21.25 -24.67 4.98
N HIS A 224 -20.11 -23.97 5.13
CA HIS A 224 -18.99 -24.44 5.94
C HIS A 224 -18.56 -23.46 7.05
N GLY A 225 -19.14 -22.26 7.12
CA GLY A 225 -18.74 -21.20 8.04
C GLY A 225 -17.38 -20.61 7.71
N ILE A 226 -16.98 -19.62 8.53
CA ILE A 226 -15.71 -18.89 8.32
C ILE A 226 -14.48 -19.62 8.88
N HIS A 227 -14.67 -20.65 9.69
CA HIS A 227 -13.61 -21.48 10.29
C HIS A 227 -13.56 -22.88 9.70
N GLY A 228 -14.29 -23.13 8.61
CA GLY A 228 -14.26 -24.41 7.89
C GLY A 228 -12.96 -24.63 7.13
N PRO A 229 -12.76 -25.84 6.58
CA PRO A 229 -11.52 -26.20 5.88
C PRO A 229 -11.43 -25.61 4.47
N LYS A 230 -12.51 -25.02 3.95
CA LYS A 230 -12.55 -24.43 2.61
C LYS A 230 -12.29 -22.92 2.68
N PRO A 231 -11.36 -22.39 1.86
CA PRO A 231 -11.19 -20.94 1.77
C PRO A 231 -12.43 -20.28 1.17
N PHE A 232 -12.86 -19.18 1.75
CA PHE A 232 -14.03 -18.42 1.29
C PHE A 232 -13.68 -17.05 0.71
N ALA A 233 -12.45 -16.60 0.88
CA ALA A 233 -11.98 -15.30 0.39
C ALA A 233 -10.73 -15.50 -0.45
N PHE A 234 -10.67 -14.81 -1.58
CA PHE A 234 -9.55 -14.88 -2.51
C PHE A 234 -9.08 -13.48 -2.86
N HIS A 235 -7.78 -13.24 -2.72
CA HIS A 235 -7.18 -11.99 -3.16
C HIS A 235 -7.26 -11.90 -4.68
N ARG A 236 -7.66 -10.76 -5.19
CA ARG A 236 -7.84 -10.52 -6.62
C ARG A 236 -7.15 -9.22 -7.03
N THR A 237 -6.81 -9.17 -8.30
CA THR A 237 -6.40 -7.92 -8.94
C THR A 237 -7.65 -7.05 -9.18
N PRO A 238 -7.60 -5.71 -9.06
CA PRO A 238 -8.78 -4.84 -9.20
C PRO A 238 -9.56 -5.05 -10.50
N GLY A 239 -10.88 -5.15 -10.37
CA GLY A 239 -11.79 -5.43 -11.47
C GLY A 239 -12.12 -6.92 -11.68
N PHE A 240 -11.44 -7.81 -10.93
CA PHE A 240 -11.75 -9.24 -10.92
C PHE A 240 -12.36 -9.71 -9.58
N GLY A 241 -12.49 -8.83 -8.61
CA GLY A 241 -13.10 -9.08 -7.31
C GLY A 241 -14.43 -8.35 -7.12
N ASP A 242 -14.89 -8.32 -5.87
CA ASP A 242 -16.19 -7.81 -5.49
C ASP A 242 -16.17 -6.34 -5.02
N SER A 243 -14.99 -5.67 -5.01
CA SER A 243 -14.88 -4.27 -4.58
C SER A 243 -15.52 -3.32 -5.60
N ASN A 244 -16.34 -2.39 -5.13
CA ASN A 244 -16.82 -1.29 -5.97
C ASN A 244 -15.77 -0.16 -6.00
N TRP A 245 -14.84 -0.22 -6.95
CA TRP A 245 -13.78 0.77 -7.06
C TRP A 245 -14.27 2.15 -7.49
N THR A 246 -15.43 2.26 -8.13
CA THR A 246 -16.05 3.56 -8.42
C THR A 246 -16.46 4.27 -7.14
N ASP A 247 -17.06 3.55 -6.19
CA ASP A 247 -17.43 4.10 -4.89
C ASP A 247 -16.18 4.39 -4.03
N ILE A 248 -15.21 3.49 -4.01
CA ILE A 248 -13.93 3.70 -3.30
C ILE A 248 -13.26 4.99 -3.79
N ILE A 249 -13.11 5.18 -5.10
CA ILE A 249 -12.47 6.37 -5.66
C ILE A 249 -13.31 7.63 -5.41
N SER A 250 -14.63 7.51 -5.43
CA SER A 250 -15.54 8.63 -5.12
C SER A 250 -15.38 9.09 -3.67
N GLU A 251 -15.33 8.15 -2.71
CA GLU A 251 -15.10 8.43 -1.30
C GLU A 251 -13.70 9.03 -1.04
N LEU A 252 -12.67 8.51 -1.72
CA LEU A 252 -11.32 9.07 -1.66
C LEU A 252 -11.31 10.54 -2.11
N ARG A 253 -11.94 10.85 -3.24
CA ARG A 253 -12.05 12.22 -3.76
C ARG A 253 -12.85 13.12 -2.82
N TRP A 254 -13.97 12.64 -2.32
CA TRP A 254 -14.80 13.38 -1.35
C TRP A 254 -14.03 13.67 -0.07
N GLY A 255 -13.24 12.71 0.41
CA GLY A 255 -12.31 12.89 1.52
C GLY A 255 -11.12 13.81 1.21
N GLY A 256 -10.91 14.20 -0.05
CA GLY A 256 -9.80 15.06 -0.49
C GLY A 256 -8.47 14.34 -0.66
N PHE A 257 -8.49 13.02 -0.84
CA PHE A 257 -7.27 12.24 -1.12
C PHE A 257 -6.65 12.67 -2.47
N LYS A 258 -5.33 12.81 -2.46
CA LYS A 258 -4.51 13.13 -3.65
C LYS A 258 -3.26 12.27 -3.55
N GLY A 259 -3.26 11.15 -4.21
CA GLY A 259 -2.16 10.20 -4.13
C GLY A 259 -2.26 9.16 -5.22
N SER A 260 -1.72 7.97 -4.95
CA SER A 260 -1.69 6.87 -5.90
C SER A 260 -2.47 5.66 -5.37
N ILE A 261 -3.03 4.91 -6.30
CA ILE A 261 -3.51 3.54 -6.13
C ILE A 261 -2.55 2.68 -6.96
N ASP A 262 -1.66 1.95 -6.31
CA ASP A 262 -0.69 1.12 -6.99
C ASP A 262 -1.13 -0.35 -6.91
N ILE A 263 -1.30 -0.97 -8.08
CA ILE A 263 -1.84 -2.32 -8.23
C ILE A 263 -0.88 -3.34 -7.62
N GLU A 264 -1.40 -4.22 -6.76
CA GLU A 264 -0.72 -5.37 -6.21
C GLU A 264 -1.31 -6.65 -6.81
N GLY A 265 -0.62 -7.23 -7.81
CA GLY A 265 -1.20 -8.22 -8.71
C GLY A 265 -0.89 -9.69 -8.38
N TRP A 266 0.28 -10.00 -7.84
CA TRP A 266 0.80 -11.39 -7.76
C TRP A 266 0.03 -12.35 -6.83
N HIS A 267 -0.92 -11.88 -6.07
CA HIS A 267 -1.75 -12.71 -5.18
C HIS A 267 -3.03 -13.25 -5.85
N ASP A 268 -3.34 -12.84 -7.08
CA ASP A 268 -4.53 -13.33 -7.79
C ASP A 268 -4.36 -14.80 -8.15
N PRO A 269 -5.33 -15.68 -7.82
CA PRO A 269 -5.22 -17.10 -8.12
C PRO A 269 -5.34 -17.44 -9.61
N VAL A 270 -5.82 -16.49 -10.43
CA VAL A 270 -6.01 -16.65 -11.87
C VAL A 270 -5.01 -15.83 -12.67
N TYR A 271 -4.90 -14.53 -12.33
CA TYR A 271 -4.02 -13.58 -13.03
C TYR A 271 -2.67 -13.47 -12.35
N ARG A 272 -1.89 -14.54 -12.42
CA ARG A 272 -0.53 -14.69 -11.89
C ARG A 272 0.39 -15.32 -12.94
N GLU A 273 1.66 -15.39 -12.66
CA GLU A 273 2.66 -15.98 -13.56
C GLU A 273 2.57 -15.34 -14.95
N ASP A 274 2.36 -16.11 -16.02
CA ASP A 274 2.25 -15.61 -17.40
C ASP A 274 1.08 -14.64 -17.63
N LEU A 275 0.07 -14.66 -16.78
CA LEU A 275 -1.10 -13.78 -16.86
C LEU A 275 -1.03 -12.56 -15.92
N GLU A 276 0.01 -12.44 -15.11
CA GLU A 276 0.10 -11.36 -14.12
C GLU A 276 0.05 -9.97 -14.77
N MET A 277 0.89 -9.71 -15.77
CA MET A 277 0.89 -8.41 -16.45
C MET A 277 -0.42 -8.17 -17.22
N THR A 278 -1.05 -9.21 -17.79
CA THR A 278 -2.38 -9.11 -18.39
C THR A 278 -3.40 -8.63 -17.38
N GLY A 279 -3.41 -9.20 -16.17
CA GLY A 279 -4.27 -8.75 -15.07
C GLY A 279 -3.97 -7.33 -14.63
N GLN A 280 -2.71 -6.97 -14.48
CA GLN A 280 -2.30 -5.62 -14.07
C GLN A 280 -2.71 -4.56 -15.10
N VAL A 281 -2.53 -4.80 -16.39
CA VAL A 281 -2.96 -3.87 -17.46
C VAL A 281 -4.47 -3.74 -17.52
N HIS A 282 -5.20 -4.85 -17.35
CA HIS A 282 -6.66 -4.80 -17.21
C HIS A 282 -7.06 -3.90 -16.02
N SER A 283 -6.47 -4.12 -14.86
CA SER A 283 -6.75 -3.34 -13.64
C SER A 283 -6.41 -1.87 -13.79
N LEU A 284 -5.29 -1.56 -14.46
CA LEU A 284 -4.91 -0.18 -14.78
C LEU A 284 -6.01 0.53 -15.56
N ASN A 285 -6.53 -0.10 -16.60
CA ASN A 285 -7.59 0.47 -17.43
C ASN A 285 -8.92 0.56 -16.66
N TYR A 286 -9.30 -0.49 -15.94
CA TYR A 286 -10.49 -0.52 -15.10
C TYR A 286 -10.47 0.58 -14.03
N LEU A 287 -9.39 0.73 -13.26
CA LEU A 287 -9.28 1.77 -12.24
C LEU A 287 -9.27 3.19 -12.85
N LYS A 288 -8.69 3.37 -14.04
CA LYS A 288 -8.79 4.64 -14.78
C LYS A 288 -10.23 4.95 -15.19
N GLU A 289 -11.02 3.97 -15.58
CA GLU A 289 -12.44 4.12 -15.88
C GLU A 289 -13.23 4.45 -14.60
N CYS A 290 -13.00 3.71 -13.51
CA CYS A 290 -13.62 3.98 -12.20
C CYS A 290 -13.31 5.40 -11.70
N ARG A 291 -12.14 5.94 -12.03
CA ARG A 291 -11.73 7.32 -11.75
C ARG A 291 -12.48 8.36 -12.61
N GLY A 292 -13.14 7.95 -13.67
CA GLY A 292 -13.81 8.82 -14.65
C GLY A 292 -12.95 9.12 -15.87
N GLY A 293 -11.96 8.27 -16.18
CA GLY A 293 -11.08 8.42 -17.34
C GLY A 293 -9.99 9.45 -17.14
N SER A 294 -9.64 10.16 -18.20
CA SER A 294 -8.63 11.24 -18.17
C SER A 294 -9.27 12.57 -17.77
N TYR A 295 -8.48 13.43 -17.13
CA TYR A 295 -8.91 14.78 -16.79
C TYR A 295 -9.43 15.52 -18.04
N ALA A 296 -10.64 16.05 -17.92
CA ALA A 296 -11.25 16.94 -18.90
C ALA A 296 -11.49 18.31 -18.26
N PRO A 297 -10.94 19.39 -18.83
CA PRO A 297 -11.13 20.73 -18.27
C PRO A 297 -12.58 21.19 -18.44
N ASN A 298 -13.11 21.88 -17.45
CA ASN A 298 -14.39 22.56 -17.59
C ASN A 298 -14.30 23.69 -18.65
N PRO A 299 -15.40 23.99 -19.35
CA PRO A 299 -15.46 25.18 -20.17
C PRO A 299 -15.11 26.42 -19.36
N LYS A 300 -14.42 27.38 -19.99
CA LYS A 300 -14.20 28.69 -19.37
C LYS A 300 -15.54 29.45 -19.43
N THR A 301 -16.03 29.90 -18.28
CA THR A 301 -17.18 30.81 -18.14
C THR A 301 -16.76 32.22 -18.43
#